data_a8bcd07801bc8f91a5e0d04b6a47b7ef
#
_entry.id   a8bcd07801bc8f91a5e0d04b6a47b7ef
#
_cell.length_a   1.000
_cell.length_b   1.000
_cell.length_c   1.000
_cell.angle_alpha   90.00
_cell.angle_beta   90.00
_cell.angle_gamma   90.00
#
_symmetry.space_group_name_H-M   'P 1'
#
loop_
_entity.id
_entity.type
_entity.pdbx_description
1 polymer ?
#
loop_
_entity_poly.entity_id
_entity_poly.type
_entity_poly.pdbx_seq_one_letter_code
_entity_poly.pdbx_strand_id
1 'polypeptide(L)'
;VVATSERVAPLTVVEVPLKRIKVSTRLRGTDEGAVKDLAESIEGIGLLHPITVSKHGEWFHLLSGMHRLEAFRQLGREIIPATISQSDPLIEELIEVEENLVSSKLTSIDESRFIVRWEEILESLGKKAVKGDNRWNRSGLTNEDMAKSRGMSLRNFQYTKSIATLHPEVQDILNETVFANNKMDLVALAKESDEVQLEVANLLATGKSNQFKRALQLARCKLLAFNWDEEKARLRELVGKPYSVMKFGGDSSPLSRLCKLVSHQNECRVEKRSWGTFDSPNASQHPDHSAYFINYYSKEGDTIADVMAGRGTNLLVGAALGRKVVGYDLSSQNLEAVRSACLEHTEIAPEDLVLHHSDGVALKEYEDQESIWDLVTFDPPYILNAENYGEDPRDLCHIKVLDQFNSKLEECLLNLKRLVKQSSFAEKRFHPIVIKVGSARRGDSGLIDMATEVEIIARRIGLVLHDKIIIVLDSQWGMFNVSRCINNRYTVKVHETNLVLLKY
;
A
#
# COMPACT_ATOMS: atom_id res chain seq x y z
N VAL A 1 31.40 21.91 -16.98
CA VAL A 1 32.48 22.09 -17.99
C VAL A 1 33.81 22.21 -17.25
N VAL A 2 34.51 21.09 -17.05
CA VAL A 2 35.86 21.08 -16.49
C VAL A 2 36.79 21.38 -17.64
N ALA A 3 37.21 22.64 -17.76
CA ALA A 3 38.23 23.03 -18.74
C ALA A 3 39.58 22.44 -18.29
N THR A 4 39.96 21.31 -18.84
CA THR A 4 41.33 20.86 -18.84
C THR A 4 42.07 21.66 -19.91
N SER A 5 43.05 22.46 -19.52
CA SER A 5 43.90 23.26 -20.41
C SER A 5 44.93 22.42 -21.16
N GLU A 6 44.66 21.16 -21.44
CA GLU A 6 45.46 20.39 -22.41
C GLU A 6 44.89 20.62 -23.79
N ARG A 7 45.73 21.11 -24.70
CA ARG A 7 45.41 21.32 -26.10
C ARG A 7 44.91 20.00 -26.68
N VAL A 8 43.58 19.91 -26.91
CA VAL A 8 42.99 18.80 -27.65
C VAL A 8 43.61 18.76 -29.05
N ALA A 9 44.35 17.71 -29.32
CA ALA A 9 44.84 17.46 -30.68
C ALA A 9 43.62 17.36 -31.63
N PRO A 10 43.73 17.81 -32.89
CA PRO A 10 42.63 17.77 -33.82
C PRO A 10 42.11 16.32 -33.94
N LEU A 11 40.83 16.10 -33.63
CA LEU A 11 40.18 14.81 -33.72
C LEU A 11 40.20 14.33 -35.17
N THR A 12 41.03 13.33 -35.49
CA THR A 12 41.10 12.74 -36.82
C THR A 12 39.96 11.74 -36.98
N VAL A 13 39.08 12.00 -37.97
CA VAL A 13 38.02 11.06 -38.34
C VAL A 13 38.63 9.94 -39.19
N VAL A 14 38.40 8.70 -38.79
CA VAL A 14 38.87 7.50 -39.50
C VAL A 14 37.68 6.59 -39.82
N GLU A 15 37.81 5.79 -40.86
CA GLU A 15 36.83 4.76 -41.17
C GLU A 15 37.12 3.47 -40.38
N VAL A 16 36.16 3.02 -39.58
CA VAL A 16 36.32 1.84 -38.73
C VAL A 16 35.37 0.74 -39.19
N PRO A 17 35.86 -0.51 -39.39
CA PRO A 17 35.01 -1.63 -39.71
C PRO A 17 34.08 -1.96 -38.54
N LEU A 18 32.75 -2.08 -38.78
CA LEU A 18 31.76 -2.37 -37.75
C LEU A 18 32.06 -3.67 -36.99
N LYS A 19 32.62 -4.67 -37.70
CA LYS A 19 33.01 -5.98 -37.12
C LYS A 19 34.11 -5.88 -36.06
N ARG A 20 34.89 -4.77 -36.05
CA ARG A 20 35.94 -4.52 -35.06
C ARG A 20 35.51 -3.63 -33.92
N ILE A 21 34.22 -3.22 -33.87
CA ILE A 21 33.71 -2.38 -32.82
C ILE A 21 33.06 -3.28 -31.75
N LYS A 22 33.63 -3.26 -30.56
CA LYS A 22 33.07 -3.87 -29.35
C LYS A 22 32.26 -2.84 -28.58
N VAL A 23 31.08 -3.29 -28.08
CA VAL A 23 30.24 -2.50 -27.21
C VAL A 23 30.35 -3.12 -25.81
N SER A 24 30.75 -2.36 -24.82
CA SER A 24 30.78 -2.79 -23.41
C SER A 24 29.35 -2.98 -22.88
N THR A 25 29.21 -3.68 -21.75
CA THR A 25 27.93 -3.81 -21.06
C THR A 25 27.43 -2.43 -20.66
N ARG A 26 26.31 -1.99 -21.24
CA ARG A 26 25.80 -0.63 -21.06
C ARG A 26 24.72 -0.58 -20.00
N LEU A 27 24.64 0.57 -19.33
CA LEU A 27 23.62 0.84 -18.33
C LEU A 27 22.21 1.02 -18.92
N ARG A 28 22.12 1.22 -20.25
CA ARG A 28 20.85 1.40 -20.97
C ARG A 28 20.82 0.64 -22.29
N GLY A 29 19.65 0.07 -22.63
CA GLY A 29 19.37 -0.52 -23.95
C GLY A 29 19.20 0.54 -25.07
N THR A 30 19.18 0.10 -26.32
CA THR A 30 18.88 0.95 -27.49
C THR A 30 17.37 1.07 -27.71
N ASP A 31 16.90 2.28 -28.02
CA ASP A 31 15.53 2.55 -28.47
C ASP A 31 15.41 2.21 -29.96
N GLU A 32 14.70 1.12 -30.29
CA GLU A 32 14.53 0.63 -31.68
C GLU A 32 13.84 1.67 -32.58
N GLY A 33 12.90 2.45 -32.06
CA GLY A 33 12.24 3.52 -32.81
C GLY A 33 13.22 4.63 -33.20
N ALA A 34 14.03 5.09 -32.25
CA ALA A 34 15.04 6.10 -32.48
C ALA A 34 16.16 5.62 -33.44
N VAL A 35 16.50 4.33 -33.41
CA VAL A 35 17.45 3.72 -34.34
C VAL A 35 16.90 3.74 -35.77
N LYS A 36 15.63 3.39 -35.97
CA LYS A 36 14.98 3.39 -37.27
C LYS A 36 14.90 4.78 -37.89
N ASP A 37 14.43 5.78 -37.13
CA ASP A 37 14.33 7.17 -37.56
C ASP A 37 15.71 7.71 -37.97
N LEU A 38 16.73 7.34 -37.19
CA LEU A 38 18.11 7.74 -37.45
C LEU A 38 18.70 7.05 -38.70
N ALA A 39 18.34 5.77 -38.94
CA ALA A 39 18.73 5.03 -40.13
C ALA A 39 18.16 5.68 -41.41
N GLU A 40 16.86 6.03 -41.39
CA GLU A 40 16.23 6.75 -42.52
C GLU A 40 16.89 8.11 -42.76
N SER A 41 17.24 8.86 -41.72
CA SER A 41 17.95 10.12 -41.82
C SER A 41 19.35 9.94 -42.39
N ILE A 42 20.11 8.94 -41.93
CA ILE A 42 21.46 8.64 -42.40
C ILE A 42 21.46 8.21 -43.88
N GLU A 43 20.45 7.47 -44.31
CA GLU A 43 20.29 7.09 -45.72
C GLU A 43 20.04 8.29 -46.62
N GLY A 44 19.28 9.29 -46.14
CA GLY A 44 18.90 10.47 -46.91
C GLY A 44 19.99 11.55 -46.99
N ILE A 45 20.65 11.88 -45.88
CA ILE A 45 21.57 13.02 -45.77
C ILE A 45 22.99 12.65 -45.32
N GLY A 46 23.25 11.37 -45.06
CA GLY A 46 24.53 10.88 -44.54
C GLY A 46 24.73 11.08 -43.04
N LEU A 47 25.85 10.57 -42.53
CA LEU A 47 26.21 10.69 -41.11
C LEU A 47 26.83 12.08 -40.85
N LEU A 48 26.11 12.93 -40.12
CA LEU A 48 26.55 14.30 -39.79
C LEU A 48 27.67 14.34 -38.73
N HIS A 49 27.61 13.42 -37.75
CA HIS A 49 28.56 13.34 -36.65
C HIS A 49 29.13 11.93 -36.54
N PRO A 50 30.49 11.75 -36.58
CA PRO A 50 31.10 10.43 -36.40
C PRO A 50 30.79 9.85 -35.00
N ILE A 51 30.91 8.52 -34.86
CA ILE A 51 30.94 7.88 -33.56
C ILE A 51 32.28 8.13 -32.87
N THR A 52 32.33 7.99 -31.55
CA THR A 52 33.60 8.06 -30.81
C THR A 52 33.98 6.67 -30.31
N VAL A 53 35.22 6.27 -30.58
CA VAL A 53 35.76 4.98 -30.21
C VAL A 53 37.13 5.11 -29.55
N SER A 54 37.50 4.18 -28.66
CA SER A 54 38.88 4.01 -28.21
C SER A 54 39.52 2.81 -28.87
N LYS A 55 40.82 2.90 -29.13
CA LYS A 55 41.58 1.85 -29.83
C LYS A 55 42.31 0.96 -28.84
N HIS A 56 41.98 -0.33 -28.83
CA HIS A 56 42.61 -1.37 -28.00
C HIS A 56 43.19 -2.48 -28.89
N GLY A 57 44.43 -2.31 -29.31
CA GLY A 57 45.08 -3.21 -30.26
C GLY A 57 44.38 -3.18 -31.64
N GLU A 58 43.81 -4.33 -32.06
CA GLU A 58 43.04 -4.43 -33.32
C GLU A 58 41.55 -4.12 -33.18
N TRP A 59 41.06 -3.92 -31.95
CA TRP A 59 39.67 -3.66 -31.64
C TRP A 59 39.42 -2.20 -31.28
N PHE A 60 38.19 -1.77 -31.47
CA PHE A 60 37.70 -0.46 -31.09
C PHE A 60 36.56 -0.62 -30.08
N HIS A 61 36.63 0.09 -28.97
CA HIS A 61 35.53 0.13 -27.98
C HIS A 61 34.69 1.37 -28.22
N LEU A 62 33.39 1.20 -28.38
CA LEU A 62 32.45 2.30 -28.58
C LEU A 62 32.32 3.11 -27.30
N LEU A 63 32.63 4.41 -27.36
CA LEU A 63 32.44 5.36 -26.26
C LEU A 63 31.12 6.12 -26.41
N SER A 64 30.81 6.62 -27.63
CA SER A 64 29.63 7.40 -27.94
C SER A 64 29.06 7.06 -29.31
N GLY A 65 27.72 7.12 -29.45
CA GLY A 65 27.04 6.96 -30.72
C GLY A 65 26.42 5.59 -30.98
N MET A 66 25.88 4.93 -29.94
CA MET A 66 25.27 3.60 -30.06
C MET A 66 24.13 3.56 -31.09
N HIS A 67 23.19 4.52 -31.06
CA HIS A 67 22.10 4.56 -32.02
C HIS A 67 22.62 4.71 -33.46
N ARG A 68 23.72 5.48 -33.67
CA ARG A 68 24.39 5.62 -34.97
C ARG A 68 25.02 4.30 -35.41
N LEU A 69 25.68 3.59 -34.49
CA LEU A 69 26.26 2.28 -34.77
C LEU A 69 25.19 1.26 -35.18
N GLU A 70 24.07 1.19 -34.43
CA GLU A 70 22.96 0.29 -34.74
C GLU A 70 22.25 0.67 -36.04
N ALA A 71 22.07 1.95 -36.32
CA ALA A 71 21.56 2.43 -37.62
C ALA A 71 22.45 1.99 -38.80
N PHE A 72 23.77 2.07 -38.66
CA PHE A 72 24.70 1.57 -39.68
C PHE A 72 24.63 0.06 -39.84
N ARG A 73 24.44 -0.71 -38.77
CA ARG A 73 24.20 -2.17 -38.79
C ARG A 73 22.93 -2.48 -39.58
N GLN A 74 21.85 -1.77 -39.25
CA GLN A 74 20.53 -1.94 -39.89
C GLN A 74 20.58 -1.60 -41.39
N LEU A 75 21.36 -0.59 -41.77
CA LEU A 75 21.60 -0.22 -43.19
C LEU A 75 22.58 -1.15 -43.92
N GLY A 76 23.09 -2.21 -43.26
CA GLY A 76 24.01 -3.18 -43.85
C GLY A 76 25.37 -2.56 -44.26
N ARG A 77 25.75 -1.43 -43.65
CA ARG A 77 27.06 -0.81 -43.92
C ARG A 77 28.17 -1.62 -43.29
N GLU A 78 29.36 -1.63 -43.88
CA GLU A 78 30.51 -2.39 -43.35
C GLU A 78 31.49 -1.52 -42.56
N ILE A 79 31.50 -0.22 -42.82
CA ILE A 79 32.40 0.75 -42.19
C ILE A 79 31.59 1.95 -41.68
N ILE A 80 32.08 2.60 -40.62
CA ILE A 80 31.48 3.80 -40.05
C ILE A 80 32.56 4.84 -39.74
N PRO A 81 32.32 6.15 -40.06
CA PRO A 81 33.20 7.22 -39.62
C PRO A 81 33.26 7.31 -38.09
N ALA A 82 34.46 7.28 -37.55
CA ALA A 82 34.71 7.31 -36.12
C ALA A 82 35.85 8.27 -35.76
N THR A 83 35.74 8.90 -34.61
CA THR A 83 36.81 9.65 -33.98
C THR A 83 37.50 8.75 -32.95
N ILE A 84 38.84 8.63 -33.01
CA ILE A 84 39.60 7.82 -32.06
C ILE A 84 39.98 8.67 -30.85
N SER A 85 39.52 8.27 -29.65
CA SER A 85 40.01 8.81 -28.38
C SER A 85 41.28 8.05 -27.97
N GLN A 86 42.26 8.80 -27.44
CA GLN A 86 43.51 8.26 -26.85
C GLN A 86 43.53 8.46 -25.32
N SER A 87 42.37 8.63 -24.72
CA SER A 87 42.22 8.95 -23.30
C SER A 87 42.37 7.71 -22.43
N ASP A 88 42.64 7.93 -21.15
CA ASP A 88 42.56 6.91 -20.09
C ASP A 88 41.15 6.26 -20.11
N PRO A 89 41.03 4.93 -19.91
CA PRO A 89 39.75 4.24 -19.89
C PRO A 89 38.70 4.86 -18.94
N LEU A 90 39.13 5.41 -17.80
CA LEU A 90 38.24 6.10 -16.85
C LEU A 90 37.73 7.44 -17.41
N ILE A 91 38.57 8.16 -18.21
CA ILE A 91 38.12 9.38 -18.85
C ILE A 91 37.15 9.05 -20.02
N GLU A 92 37.38 7.96 -20.69
CA GLU A 92 36.48 7.48 -21.74
C GLU A 92 35.10 7.13 -21.19
N GLU A 93 35.06 6.41 -20.08
CA GLU A 93 33.83 6.11 -19.38
C GLU A 93 33.14 7.38 -18.83
N LEU A 94 33.92 8.34 -18.33
CA LEU A 94 33.39 9.65 -17.90
C LEU A 94 32.65 10.37 -19.03
N ILE A 95 33.22 10.37 -20.21
CA ILE A 95 32.61 10.98 -21.41
C ILE A 95 31.29 10.28 -21.77
N GLU A 96 31.25 8.95 -21.72
CA GLU A 96 30.04 8.17 -21.99
C GLU A 96 28.93 8.50 -20.94
N VAL A 97 29.28 8.54 -19.67
CA VAL A 97 28.35 8.86 -18.59
C VAL A 97 27.83 10.30 -18.70
N GLU A 98 28.70 11.26 -19.00
CA GLU A 98 28.30 12.67 -19.16
C GLU A 98 27.40 12.88 -20.38
N GLU A 99 27.64 12.20 -21.50
CA GLU A 99 26.76 12.24 -22.67
C GLU A 99 25.36 11.73 -22.34
N ASN A 100 25.28 10.60 -21.64
CA ASN A 100 23.99 10.03 -21.22
C ASN A 100 23.24 10.95 -20.24
N LEU A 101 23.93 11.59 -19.32
CA LEU A 101 23.33 12.53 -18.36
C LEU A 101 22.83 13.84 -19.01
N VAL A 102 23.31 14.19 -20.22
CA VAL A 102 22.78 15.31 -20.99
C VAL A 102 21.55 14.93 -21.80
N SER A 103 21.30 13.64 -22.00
CA SER A 103 20.13 13.15 -22.74
C SER A 103 18.83 13.51 -21.97
N SER A 104 17.90 14.17 -22.67
CA SER A 104 16.63 14.63 -22.09
C SER A 104 15.59 13.52 -21.80
N LYS A 105 15.91 12.26 -22.11
CA LYS A 105 14.98 11.12 -22.05
C LYS A 105 15.30 10.10 -20.95
N LEU A 106 16.12 10.45 -19.96
CA LEU A 106 16.42 9.53 -18.86
C LEU A 106 15.24 9.41 -17.90
N THR A 107 14.96 8.19 -17.46
CA THR A 107 14.10 7.96 -16.29
C THR A 107 14.80 8.44 -15.01
N SER A 108 14.05 8.64 -13.91
CA SER A 108 14.68 8.96 -12.62
C SER A 108 15.57 7.83 -12.11
N ILE A 109 15.31 6.59 -12.50
CA ILE A 109 16.14 5.43 -12.18
C ILE A 109 17.44 5.47 -12.98
N ASP A 110 17.37 5.66 -14.30
CA ASP A 110 18.56 5.77 -15.14
C ASP A 110 19.43 6.96 -14.74
N GLU A 111 18.81 8.13 -14.50
CA GLU A 111 19.50 9.31 -14.00
C GLU A 111 20.29 9.02 -12.72
N SER A 112 19.69 8.25 -11.80
CA SER A 112 20.33 7.89 -10.54
C SER A 112 21.54 6.98 -10.72
N ARG A 113 21.46 5.99 -11.62
CA ARG A 113 22.55 5.07 -11.99
C ARG A 113 23.73 5.84 -12.58
N PHE A 114 23.44 6.73 -13.53
CA PHE A 114 24.48 7.54 -14.18
C PHE A 114 25.12 8.53 -13.21
N ILE A 115 24.37 9.17 -12.31
CA ILE A 115 24.93 10.11 -11.31
C ILE A 115 25.86 9.40 -10.34
N VAL A 116 25.49 8.21 -9.85
CA VAL A 116 26.37 7.46 -8.94
C VAL A 116 27.61 6.99 -9.68
N ARG A 117 27.49 6.48 -10.91
CA ARG A 117 28.65 6.07 -11.69
C ARG A 117 29.57 7.23 -12.02
N TRP A 118 29.02 8.38 -12.37
CA TRP A 118 29.78 9.62 -12.57
C TRP A 118 30.59 10.03 -11.33
N GLU A 119 29.97 9.95 -10.16
CA GLU A 119 30.62 10.24 -8.88
C GLU A 119 31.78 9.27 -8.59
N GLU A 120 31.58 7.97 -8.81
CA GLU A 120 32.62 6.94 -8.64
C GLU A 120 33.83 7.16 -9.56
N ILE A 121 33.60 7.52 -10.82
CA ILE A 121 34.66 7.83 -11.76
C ILE A 121 35.44 9.08 -11.32
N LEU A 122 34.74 10.14 -10.92
CA LEU A 122 35.37 11.36 -10.39
C LEU A 122 36.20 11.08 -9.14
N GLU A 123 35.74 10.19 -8.26
CA GLU A 123 36.46 9.74 -7.07
C GLU A 123 37.74 8.98 -7.47
N SER A 124 37.64 8.04 -8.40
CA SER A 124 38.76 7.26 -8.93
C SER A 124 39.82 8.14 -9.62
N LEU A 125 39.39 9.23 -10.27
CA LEU A 125 40.26 10.21 -10.87
C LEU A 125 40.83 11.25 -9.87
N GLY A 126 40.53 11.14 -8.58
CA GLY A 126 40.91 12.09 -7.52
C GLY A 126 40.30 13.49 -7.71
N LYS A 127 39.20 13.59 -8.47
CA LYS A 127 38.49 14.86 -8.73
C LYS A 127 37.34 15.15 -7.78
N LYS A 128 37.05 14.26 -6.85
CA LYS A 128 36.02 14.44 -5.81
C LYS A 128 36.66 14.92 -4.50
N ALA A 129 36.03 15.85 -3.80
CA ALA A 129 36.50 16.36 -2.52
C ALA A 129 36.47 15.27 -1.43
N VAL A 130 37.53 15.13 -0.65
CA VAL A 130 37.64 14.13 0.40
C VAL A 130 37.02 14.67 1.68
N LYS A 131 36.42 13.77 2.49
CA LYS A 131 35.85 14.13 3.80
C LYS A 131 36.95 14.65 4.73
N GLY A 132 36.86 15.93 5.10
CA GLY A 132 37.88 16.62 5.91
C GLY A 132 38.56 17.77 5.19
N ASP A 133 38.40 17.91 3.87
CA ASP A 133 38.86 19.08 3.14
C ASP A 133 38.17 20.34 3.65
N ASN A 134 38.96 21.34 4.00
CA ASN A 134 38.44 22.64 4.39
C ASN A 134 38.30 23.58 3.18
N ARG A 135 37.58 24.70 3.37
CA ARG A 135 37.28 25.68 2.32
C ARG A 135 38.54 26.22 1.61
N TRP A 136 39.71 26.11 2.20
CA TRP A 136 40.94 26.70 1.73
C TRP A 136 41.89 25.70 1.01
N ASN A 137 41.75 24.39 1.29
CA ASN A 137 42.59 23.32 0.72
C ASN A 137 41.81 22.32 -0.12
N ARG A 138 40.78 22.78 -0.77
CA ARG A 138 39.82 21.93 -1.52
C ARG A 138 40.38 21.53 -2.85
N SER A 139 40.70 20.25 -3.05
CA SER A 139 41.28 19.71 -4.27
C SER A 139 40.25 19.10 -5.25
N GLY A 140 38.97 18.95 -4.85
CA GLY A 140 37.97 18.25 -5.66
C GLY A 140 36.56 18.86 -5.58
N LEU A 141 35.65 18.32 -6.41
CA LEU A 141 34.24 18.71 -6.49
C LEU A 141 33.45 18.19 -5.28
N THR A 142 32.69 19.07 -4.63
CA THR A 142 31.75 18.66 -3.58
C THR A 142 30.41 18.23 -4.21
N ASN A 143 29.56 17.58 -3.40
CA ASN A 143 28.18 17.27 -3.81
C ASN A 143 27.41 18.53 -4.27
N GLU A 144 27.69 19.70 -3.68
CA GLU A 144 27.09 20.96 -4.09
C GLU A 144 27.58 21.43 -5.47
N ASP A 145 28.88 21.30 -5.72
CA ASP A 145 29.47 21.63 -7.03
C ASP A 145 28.96 20.68 -8.10
N MET A 146 28.88 19.38 -7.79
CA MET A 146 28.33 18.36 -8.68
C MET A 146 26.86 18.60 -8.98
N ALA A 147 26.05 18.95 -7.97
CA ALA A 147 24.65 19.31 -8.17
C ALA A 147 24.51 20.54 -9.08
N LYS A 148 25.28 21.60 -8.83
CA LYS A 148 25.29 22.83 -9.64
C LYS A 148 25.69 22.57 -11.09
N SER A 149 26.70 21.73 -11.34
CA SER A 149 27.13 21.39 -12.71
C SER A 149 26.03 20.69 -13.52
N ARG A 150 25.06 20.08 -12.84
CA ARG A 150 23.88 19.41 -13.43
C ARG A 150 22.60 20.28 -13.39
N GLY A 151 22.70 21.53 -12.97
CA GLY A 151 21.52 22.41 -12.82
C GLY A 151 20.54 21.95 -11.75
N MET A 152 21.00 21.15 -10.77
CA MET A 152 20.17 20.62 -9.69
C MET A 152 20.40 21.35 -8.39
N SER A 153 19.38 21.39 -7.51
CA SER A 153 19.62 21.69 -6.11
C SER A 153 20.35 20.53 -5.41
N LEU A 154 21.14 20.82 -4.36
CA LEU A 154 21.82 19.78 -3.57
C LEU A 154 20.83 18.72 -3.05
N ARG A 155 19.64 19.14 -2.62
CA ARG A 155 18.58 18.23 -2.16
C ARG A 155 18.10 17.28 -3.25
N ASN A 156 17.88 17.79 -4.46
CA ASN A 156 17.45 16.96 -5.61
C ASN A 156 18.55 15.99 -6.00
N PHE A 157 19.81 16.42 -5.99
CA PHE A 157 20.98 15.57 -6.24
C PHE A 157 21.06 14.40 -5.22
N GLN A 158 20.87 14.69 -3.91
CA GLN A 158 20.84 13.68 -2.86
C GLN A 158 19.69 12.69 -3.03
N TYR A 159 18.51 13.17 -3.43
CA TYR A 159 17.36 12.29 -3.74
C TYR A 159 17.66 11.37 -4.92
N THR A 160 18.25 11.89 -5.99
CA THR A 160 18.65 11.05 -7.13
C THR A 160 19.66 9.98 -6.71
N LYS A 161 20.64 10.31 -5.89
CA LYS A 161 21.59 9.33 -5.34
C LYS A 161 20.91 8.26 -4.48
N SER A 162 19.91 8.64 -3.68
CA SER A 162 19.20 7.66 -2.86
C SER A 162 18.38 6.66 -3.68
N ILE A 163 17.92 7.02 -4.87
CA ILE A 163 17.23 6.08 -5.77
C ILE A 163 18.19 4.98 -6.25
N ALA A 164 19.47 5.29 -6.48
CA ALA A 164 20.46 4.30 -6.88
C ALA A 164 20.75 3.25 -5.79
N THR A 165 20.33 3.48 -4.53
CA THR A 165 20.43 2.47 -3.46
C THR A 165 19.32 1.42 -3.48
N LEU A 166 18.34 1.53 -4.36
CA LEU A 166 17.35 0.48 -4.60
C LEU A 166 18.04 -0.82 -5.03
N HIS A 167 17.48 -1.95 -4.63
CA HIS A 167 17.97 -3.25 -5.08
C HIS A 167 18.04 -3.31 -6.62
N PRO A 168 19.11 -3.83 -7.23
CA PRO A 168 19.30 -3.80 -8.70
C PRO A 168 18.11 -4.36 -9.49
N GLU A 169 17.55 -5.50 -9.05
CA GLU A 169 16.39 -6.12 -9.68
C GLU A 169 15.15 -5.22 -9.61
N VAL A 170 14.97 -4.48 -8.50
CA VAL A 170 13.87 -3.51 -8.34
C VAL A 170 14.01 -2.35 -9.31
N GLN A 171 15.26 -1.88 -9.50
CA GLN A 171 15.53 -0.84 -10.49
C GLN A 171 15.18 -1.31 -11.90
N ASP A 172 15.54 -2.55 -12.27
CA ASP A 172 15.26 -3.10 -13.60
C ASP A 172 13.75 -3.28 -13.81
N ILE A 173 13.04 -3.87 -12.84
CA ILE A 173 11.58 -4.07 -12.90
C ILE A 173 10.85 -2.72 -13.02
N LEU A 174 11.18 -1.75 -12.17
CA LEU A 174 10.46 -0.47 -12.13
C LEU A 174 10.82 0.43 -13.32
N ASN A 175 12.01 0.29 -13.91
CA ASN A 175 12.42 1.08 -15.04
C ASN A 175 11.55 0.83 -16.29
N GLU A 176 10.97 -0.36 -16.40
CA GLU A 176 10.04 -0.73 -17.48
C GLU A 176 8.57 -0.31 -17.19
N THR A 177 8.34 0.41 -16.10
CA THR A 177 7.00 0.82 -15.68
C THR A 177 6.79 2.33 -15.75
N VAL A 178 5.53 2.77 -15.70
CA VAL A 178 5.17 4.20 -15.58
C VAL A 178 5.70 4.86 -14.29
N PHE A 179 6.13 4.06 -13.32
CA PHE A 179 6.64 4.53 -12.04
C PHE A 179 8.13 4.91 -12.06
N ALA A 180 8.85 4.61 -13.13
CA ALA A 180 10.27 4.93 -13.29
C ALA A 180 10.63 6.41 -13.04
N ASN A 181 9.66 7.31 -13.22
CA ASN A 181 9.82 8.76 -13.04
C ASN A 181 9.22 9.32 -11.73
N ASN A 182 8.64 8.49 -10.90
CA ASN A 182 8.03 8.92 -9.63
C ASN A 182 9.09 9.14 -8.54
N LYS A 183 9.94 10.15 -8.71
CA LYS A 183 11.15 10.39 -7.90
C LYS A 183 10.91 10.29 -6.39
N MET A 184 9.87 10.93 -5.85
CA MET A 184 9.60 10.94 -4.40
C MET A 184 9.17 9.57 -3.87
N ASP A 185 8.42 8.80 -4.65
CA ASP A 185 8.00 7.46 -4.30
C ASP A 185 9.20 6.49 -4.33
N LEU A 186 10.09 6.62 -5.35
CA LEU A 186 11.34 5.85 -5.43
C LEU A 186 12.27 6.15 -4.24
N VAL A 187 12.40 7.43 -3.84
CA VAL A 187 13.16 7.84 -2.64
C VAL A 187 12.56 7.24 -1.35
N ALA A 188 11.24 7.15 -1.28
CA ALA A 188 10.58 6.50 -0.15
C ALA A 188 10.86 4.99 -0.13
N LEU A 189 10.81 4.34 -1.29
CA LEU A 189 11.08 2.91 -1.46
C LEU A 189 12.53 2.55 -1.11
N ALA A 190 13.49 3.40 -1.49
CA ALA A 190 14.91 3.20 -1.18
C ALA A 190 15.27 3.17 0.31
N LYS A 191 14.32 3.48 1.20
CA LYS A 191 14.47 3.39 2.66
C LYS A 191 13.93 2.09 3.25
N GLU A 192 13.27 1.29 2.45
CA GLU A 192 12.71 0.01 2.86
C GLU A 192 13.75 -1.12 2.76
N SER A 193 13.45 -2.27 3.38
CA SER A 193 14.27 -3.47 3.18
C SER A 193 14.15 -4.02 1.75
N ASP A 194 15.15 -4.78 1.31
CA ASP A 194 15.18 -5.34 -0.04
C ASP A 194 13.95 -6.20 -0.35
N GLU A 195 13.44 -6.95 0.64
CA GLU A 195 12.23 -7.75 0.49
C GLU A 195 11.00 -6.88 0.22
N VAL A 196 10.85 -5.77 0.95
CA VAL A 196 9.76 -4.81 0.75
C VAL A 196 9.88 -4.15 -0.62
N GLN A 197 11.11 -3.78 -1.01
CA GLN A 197 11.37 -3.18 -2.32
C GLN A 197 10.95 -4.11 -3.46
N LEU A 198 11.37 -5.39 -3.40
CA LEU A 198 11.02 -6.42 -4.41
C LEU A 198 9.51 -6.68 -4.48
N GLU A 199 8.84 -6.81 -3.34
CA GLU A 199 7.39 -7.01 -3.33
C GLU A 199 6.64 -5.82 -3.93
N VAL A 200 7.05 -4.58 -3.62
CA VAL A 200 6.46 -3.36 -4.23
C VAL A 200 6.64 -3.37 -5.74
N ALA A 201 7.85 -3.65 -6.22
CA ALA A 201 8.15 -3.71 -7.65
C ALA A 201 7.27 -4.74 -8.37
N ASN A 202 7.11 -5.93 -7.80
CA ASN A 202 6.26 -7.00 -8.33
C ASN A 202 4.77 -6.62 -8.35
N LEU A 203 4.25 -5.98 -7.29
CA LEU A 203 2.86 -5.52 -7.23
C LEU A 203 2.55 -4.47 -8.30
N LEU A 204 3.50 -3.57 -8.57
CA LEU A 204 3.36 -2.51 -9.57
C LEU A 204 3.51 -3.05 -11.00
N ALA A 205 4.52 -3.89 -11.26
CA ALA A 205 4.78 -4.45 -12.57
C ALA A 205 3.68 -5.42 -13.04
N THR A 206 3.11 -6.21 -12.13
CA THR A 206 2.03 -7.15 -12.44
C THR A 206 0.64 -6.49 -12.51
N GLY A 207 0.54 -5.18 -12.26
CA GLY A 207 -0.74 -4.46 -12.24
C GLY A 207 -1.66 -4.81 -11.06
N LYS A 208 -1.18 -5.58 -10.08
CA LYS A 208 -1.92 -5.87 -8.83
C LYS A 208 -2.14 -4.61 -8.00
N SER A 209 -1.34 -3.59 -8.20
CA SER A 209 -1.58 -2.24 -7.71
C SER A 209 -1.23 -1.23 -8.79
N ASN A 210 -2.08 -0.21 -8.96
CA ASN A 210 -1.85 0.92 -9.87
C ASN A 210 -1.43 2.19 -9.12
N GLN A 211 -1.20 2.09 -7.81
CA GLN A 211 -0.80 3.20 -6.94
C GLN A 211 0.41 2.79 -6.10
N PHE A 212 1.47 3.60 -6.15
CA PHE A 212 2.71 3.33 -5.44
C PHE A 212 2.53 3.23 -3.91
N LYS A 213 1.82 4.18 -3.32
CA LYS A 213 1.54 4.16 -1.86
C LYS A 213 0.79 2.92 -1.42
N ARG A 214 -0.15 2.46 -2.23
CA ARG A 214 -0.92 1.24 -1.97
C ARG A 214 -0.02 0.00 -2.06
N ALA A 215 0.81 -0.11 -3.10
CA ALA A 215 1.77 -1.19 -3.24
C ALA A 215 2.74 -1.26 -2.05
N LEU A 216 3.28 -0.11 -1.62
CA LEU A 216 4.16 -0.02 -0.46
C LEU A 216 3.47 -0.47 0.84
N GLN A 217 2.22 -0.08 1.04
CA GLN A 217 1.44 -0.50 2.21
C GLN A 217 1.19 -2.01 2.20
N LEU A 218 0.80 -2.58 1.06
CA LEU A 218 0.57 -4.01 0.89
C LEU A 218 1.85 -4.82 1.14
N ALA A 219 2.98 -4.41 0.55
CA ALA A 219 4.26 -5.08 0.74
C ALA A 219 4.71 -5.07 2.21
N ARG A 220 4.60 -3.93 2.89
CA ARG A 220 4.90 -3.82 4.32
C ARG A 220 4.01 -4.73 5.17
N CYS A 221 2.73 -4.84 4.83
CA CYS A 221 1.81 -5.71 5.56
C CYS A 221 2.13 -7.18 5.34
N LYS A 222 2.44 -7.59 4.11
CA LYS A 222 2.74 -8.98 3.74
C LYS A 222 4.04 -9.47 4.37
N LEU A 223 5.04 -8.60 4.49
CA LEU A 223 6.38 -8.97 4.97
C LEU A 223 6.62 -8.64 6.46
N LEU A 224 5.59 -8.22 7.18
CA LEU A 224 5.69 -8.01 8.62
C LEU A 224 5.92 -9.35 9.31
N ALA A 225 7.09 -9.49 9.94
CA ALA A 225 7.28 -10.50 10.95
C ALA A 225 6.34 -10.18 12.12
N PHE A 226 5.29 -10.98 12.29
CA PHE A 226 4.36 -10.88 13.39
C PHE A 226 4.97 -11.56 14.62
N ASN A 227 5.24 -10.78 15.67
CA ASN A 227 5.42 -11.34 17.00
C ASN A 227 4.05 -11.37 17.69
N TRP A 228 3.34 -12.47 17.50
CA TRP A 228 2.01 -12.67 18.08
C TRP A 228 2.04 -12.60 19.61
N ASP A 229 3.10 -13.00 20.26
CA ASP A 229 3.16 -13.01 21.73
C ASP A 229 3.25 -11.58 22.27
N GLU A 230 4.03 -10.71 21.63
CA GLU A 230 4.05 -9.28 21.97
C GLU A 230 2.72 -8.60 21.69
N GLU A 231 2.09 -8.90 20.55
CA GLU A 231 0.81 -8.31 20.19
C GLU A 231 -0.32 -8.82 21.10
N LYS A 232 -0.36 -10.13 21.43
CA LYS A 232 -1.29 -10.69 22.42
C LYS A 232 -1.08 -10.03 23.80
N ALA A 233 0.15 -9.83 24.23
CA ALA A 233 0.45 -9.13 25.50
C ALA A 233 -0.09 -7.70 25.47
N ARG A 234 0.20 -6.94 24.41
CA ARG A 234 -0.32 -5.58 24.21
C ARG A 234 -1.84 -5.53 24.23
N LEU A 235 -2.50 -6.45 23.51
CA LEU A 235 -3.96 -6.49 23.44
C LEU A 235 -4.60 -6.85 24.79
N ARG A 236 -3.94 -7.71 25.58
CA ARG A 236 -4.40 -8.04 26.95
C ARG A 236 -4.34 -6.84 27.88
N GLU A 237 -3.39 -5.94 27.71
CA GLU A 237 -3.29 -4.70 28.50
C GLU A 237 -4.43 -3.70 28.21
N LEU A 238 -5.07 -3.77 27.03
CA LEU A 238 -6.21 -2.92 26.69
C LEU A 238 -7.43 -3.16 27.58
N VAL A 239 -7.51 -4.32 28.22
CA VAL A 239 -8.64 -4.73 29.07
C VAL A 239 -8.59 -4.11 30.48
N GLY A 240 -7.44 -3.56 30.87
CA GLY A 240 -7.24 -3.11 32.27
C GLY A 240 -8.05 -1.89 32.72
N LYS A 241 -8.80 -1.23 31.83
CA LYS A 241 -9.49 0.04 32.13
C LYS A 241 -10.86 0.11 31.47
N PRO A 242 -11.94 -0.33 32.15
CA PRO A 242 -13.30 -0.24 31.63
C PRO A 242 -13.80 1.22 31.67
N TYR A 243 -13.78 1.87 30.52
CA TYR A 243 -14.37 3.21 30.37
C TYR A 243 -15.62 3.14 29.49
N SER A 244 -16.65 3.89 29.88
CA SER A 244 -17.85 4.06 29.05
C SER A 244 -17.61 4.94 27.81
N VAL A 245 -16.49 5.64 27.75
CA VAL A 245 -16.03 6.42 26.59
C VAL A 245 -14.60 6.03 26.27
N MET A 246 -14.38 5.58 25.05
CA MET A 246 -13.08 5.09 24.60
C MET A 246 -12.65 5.77 23.31
N LYS A 247 -11.35 5.94 23.13
CA LYS A 247 -10.72 6.38 21.90
C LYS A 247 -9.70 5.35 21.49
N PHE A 248 -9.88 4.78 20.32
CA PHE A 248 -8.90 3.95 19.67
C PHE A 248 -8.28 4.74 18.51
N GLY A 249 -6.99 4.75 18.43
CA GLY A 249 -6.30 5.49 17.39
C GLY A 249 -4.87 5.00 17.18
N GLY A 250 -4.39 5.20 15.95
CA GLY A 250 -3.04 4.84 15.55
C GLY A 250 -2.98 3.63 14.64
N ASP A 251 -2.45 3.85 13.42
CA ASP A 251 -2.27 2.79 12.42
C ASP A 251 -0.99 1.97 12.63
N SER A 252 -0.40 2.04 13.82
CA SER A 252 0.96 1.56 14.06
C SER A 252 1.04 0.13 14.58
N SER A 253 -0.07 -0.47 15.04
CA SER A 253 -0.01 -1.85 15.53
C SER A 253 0.09 -2.85 14.38
N PRO A 254 0.83 -3.96 14.57
CA PRO A 254 0.90 -5.04 13.59
C PRO A 254 -0.48 -5.57 13.20
N LEU A 255 -1.37 -5.76 14.16
CA LEU A 255 -2.74 -6.24 13.91
C LEU A 255 -3.57 -5.24 13.10
N SER A 256 -3.44 -3.92 13.34
CA SER A 256 -4.08 -2.89 12.51
C SER A 256 -3.63 -2.96 11.05
N ARG A 257 -2.35 -3.25 10.82
CA ARG A 257 -1.79 -3.40 9.48
C ARG A 257 -2.30 -4.68 8.81
N LEU A 258 -2.39 -5.80 9.56
CA LEU A 258 -2.94 -7.05 9.06
C LEU A 258 -4.42 -6.92 8.67
N CYS A 259 -5.25 -6.29 9.50
CA CYS A 259 -6.66 -6.04 9.18
C CYS A 259 -6.82 -5.17 7.93
N LYS A 260 -5.91 -4.22 7.71
CA LYS A 260 -5.88 -3.42 6.48
C LYS A 260 -5.50 -4.25 5.25
N LEU A 261 -4.57 -5.21 5.40
CA LEU A 261 -4.19 -6.13 4.32
C LEU A 261 -5.39 -6.95 3.86
N VAL A 262 -6.11 -7.57 4.79
CA VAL A 262 -7.35 -8.33 4.50
C VAL A 262 -8.38 -7.43 3.82
N SER A 263 -8.55 -6.21 4.29
CA SER A 263 -9.44 -5.22 3.69
C SER A 263 -9.07 -4.85 2.25
N HIS A 264 -7.78 -4.90 1.88
CA HIS A 264 -7.31 -4.58 0.53
C HIS A 264 -7.32 -5.77 -0.42
N GLN A 265 -7.21 -6.99 0.08
CA GLN A 265 -7.35 -8.21 -0.73
C GLN A 265 -8.79 -8.39 -1.21
N ASN A 266 -9.75 -7.92 -0.43
CA ASN A 266 -11.14 -7.85 -0.82
C ASN A 266 -11.37 -6.60 -1.67
N GLU A 267 -11.18 -6.72 -2.99
CA GLU A 267 -11.59 -5.70 -3.95
C GLU A 267 -13.13 -5.64 -4.00
N CYS A 268 -13.75 -5.04 -2.98
CA CYS A 268 -15.05 -4.44 -3.19
C CYS A 268 -14.85 -3.34 -4.23
N ARG A 269 -15.23 -3.60 -5.48
CA ARG A 269 -15.40 -2.59 -6.51
C ARG A 269 -16.45 -1.60 -6.03
N VAL A 270 -16.03 -0.58 -5.32
CA VAL A 270 -16.82 0.63 -5.23
C VAL A 270 -16.72 1.26 -6.61
N GLU A 271 -17.79 1.14 -7.41
CA GLU A 271 -17.92 1.85 -8.66
C GLU A 271 -17.60 3.33 -8.40
N LYS A 272 -16.72 3.90 -9.25
CA LYS A 272 -16.33 5.30 -9.20
C LYS A 272 -17.60 6.16 -9.27
N ARG A 273 -18.02 6.72 -8.14
CA ARG A 273 -19.05 7.76 -8.13
C ARG A 273 -18.43 9.06 -8.56
N SER A 274 -19.21 9.87 -9.28
CA SER A 274 -18.85 11.18 -9.89
C SER A 274 -18.43 12.29 -8.91
N TRP A 275 -18.23 11.99 -7.64
CA TRP A 275 -17.88 12.91 -6.56
C TRP A 275 -16.59 12.52 -5.86
N GLY A 276 -15.50 12.45 -6.60
CA GLY A 276 -14.17 12.21 -6.03
C GLY A 276 -14.03 10.79 -5.45
N THR A 277 -12.96 10.15 -5.82
CA THR A 277 -12.53 8.84 -5.33
C THR A 277 -12.35 8.86 -3.82
N PHE A 278 -13.37 8.48 -3.08
CA PHE A 278 -13.21 7.98 -1.73
C PHE A 278 -13.03 6.47 -1.82
N ASP A 279 -11.82 6.01 -2.11
CA ASP A 279 -11.35 4.74 -1.59
C ASP A 279 -11.43 4.88 -0.09
N SER A 280 -12.53 4.43 0.51
CA SER A 280 -12.66 4.39 1.95
C SER A 280 -11.97 3.11 2.46
N PRO A 281 -10.68 3.16 2.82
CA PRO A 281 -10.08 2.09 3.60
C PRO A 281 -10.62 2.07 5.03
N ASN A 282 -11.53 2.97 5.37
CA ASN A 282 -11.95 3.31 6.72
C ASN A 282 -13.26 2.67 7.17
N ALA A 283 -13.86 1.79 6.36
CA ALA A 283 -15.07 1.08 6.75
C ALA A 283 -14.80 -0.16 7.61
N SER A 284 -13.55 -0.48 7.93
CA SER A 284 -13.22 -1.57 8.85
C SER A 284 -13.13 -1.05 10.29
N GLN A 285 -13.69 -1.83 11.21
CA GLN A 285 -13.54 -1.61 12.64
C GLN A 285 -12.05 -1.62 13.02
N HIS A 286 -11.66 -0.74 13.96
CA HIS A 286 -10.28 -0.76 14.45
C HIS A 286 -10.04 -2.07 15.25
N PRO A 287 -8.98 -2.82 15.02
CA PRO A 287 -8.75 -4.12 15.65
C PRO A 287 -8.62 -4.05 17.17
N ASP A 288 -8.07 -2.97 17.72
CA ASP A 288 -8.01 -2.79 19.18
C ASP A 288 -9.39 -2.68 19.81
N HIS A 289 -10.38 -2.15 19.06
CA HIS A 289 -11.77 -2.12 19.49
C HIS A 289 -12.36 -3.54 19.58
N SER A 290 -12.15 -4.38 18.56
CA SER A 290 -12.53 -5.78 18.59
C SER A 290 -11.84 -6.52 19.75
N ALA A 291 -10.52 -6.33 19.90
CA ALA A 291 -9.72 -6.97 20.94
C ALA A 291 -10.21 -6.62 22.35
N TYR A 292 -10.61 -5.36 22.58
CA TYR A 292 -11.15 -4.93 23.86
C TYR A 292 -12.36 -5.77 24.26
N PHE A 293 -13.39 -5.87 23.42
CA PHE A 293 -14.60 -6.63 23.73
C PHE A 293 -14.34 -8.13 23.84
N ILE A 294 -13.51 -8.67 22.93
CA ILE A 294 -13.15 -10.08 22.92
C ILE A 294 -12.44 -10.47 24.20
N ASN A 295 -11.44 -9.71 24.62
CA ASN A 295 -10.73 -10.00 25.88
C ASN A 295 -11.57 -9.77 27.12
N TYR A 296 -12.45 -8.76 27.11
CA TYR A 296 -13.25 -8.43 28.27
C TYR A 296 -14.36 -9.45 28.54
N TYR A 297 -14.96 -10.00 27.48
CA TYR A 297 -16.15 -10.86 27.58
C TYR A 297 -15.91 -12.33 27.21
N SER A 298 -14.70 -12.71 26.81
CA SER A 298 -14.39 -14.09 26.44
C SER A 298 -13.01 -14.53 26.91
N LYS A 299 -12.76 -15.84 26.91
CA LYS A 299 -11.51 -16.48 27.24
C LYS A 299 -10.96 -17.21 26.00
N GLU A 300 -9.71 -17.57 26.04
CA GLU A 300 -9.10 -18.46 25.04
C GLU A 300 -9.89 -19.79 25.00
N GLY A 301 -10.17 -20.27 23.79
CA GLY A 301 -11.02 -21.45 23.54
C GLY A 301 -12.53 -21.19 23.49
N ASP A 302 -13.02 -20.01 23.91
CA ASP A 302 -14.43 -19.63 23.76
C ASP A 302 -14.80 -19.41 22.29
N THR A 303 -16.08 -19.57 21.95
CA THR A 303 -16.61 -19.36 20.60
C THR A 303 -17.16 -17.94 20.42
N ILE A 304 -16.62 -17.22 19.45
CA ILE A 304 -17.06 -15.88 19.06
C ILE A 304 -17.79 -15.95 17.74
N ALA A 305 -18.94 -15.29 17.64
CA ALA A 305 -19.67 -15.16 16.38
C ALA A 305 -19.70 -13.71 15.88
N ASP A 306 -19.52 -13.52 14.58
CA ASP A 306 -19.78 -12.29 13.85
C ASP A 306 -20.73 -12.60 12.68
N VAL A 307 -21.97 -12.15 12.81
CA VAL A 307 -23.04 -12.49 11.87
C VAL A 307 -23.14 -11.54 10.67
N MET A 308 -22.31 -10.52 10.64
CA MET A 308 -22.15 -9.58 9.53
C MET A 308 -20.67 -9.23 9.37
N ALA A 309 -19.87 -10.27 9.08
CA ALA A 309 -18.42 -10.26 9.21
C ALA A 309 -17.73 -9.21 8.33
N GLY A 310 -18.29 -8.87 7.17
CA GLY A 310 -17.71 -7.91 6.26
C GLY A 310 -16.25 -8.28 5.95
N ARG A 311 -15.33 -7.41 6.34
CA ARG A 311 -13.88 -7.62 6.17
C ARG A 311 -13.26 -8.51 7.25
N GLY A 312 -14.05 -9.02 8.19
CA GLY A 312 -13.65 -10.03 9.16
C GLY A 312 -12.75 -9.56 10.30
N THR A 313 -12.71 -8.27 10.62
CA THR A 313 -11.85 -7.76 11.70
C THR A 313 -12.08 -8.47 13.02
N ASN A 314 -13.35 -8.66 13.43
CA ASN A 314 -13.67 -9.37 14.67
C ASN A 314 -13.21 -10.83 14.64
N LEU A 315 -13.37 -11.50 13.50
CA LEU A 315 -12.98 -12.91 13.32
C LEU A 315 -11.46 -13.07 13.37
N LEU A 316 -10.72 -12.22 12.65
CA LEU A 316 -9.26 -12.25 12.64
C LEU A 316 -8.68 -11.97 14.02
N VAL A 317 -9.23 -10.97 14.73
CA VAL A 317 -8.80 -10.63 16.09
C VAL A 317 -9.15 -11.76 17.06
N GLY A 318 -10.34 -12.36 16.94
CA GLY A 318 -10.75 -13.52 17.72
C GLY A 318 -9.81 -14.71 17.55
N ALA A 319 -9.52 -15.07 16.29
CA ALA A 319 -8.58 -16.13 15.96
C ALA A 319 -7.17 -15.86 16.52
N ALA A 320 -6.68 -14.63 16.35
CA ALA A 320 -5.37 -14.20 16.87
C ALA A 320 -5.28 -14.28 18.40
N LEU A 321 -6.39 -14.13 19.09
CA LEU A 321 -6.47 -14.23 20.54
C LEU A 321 -6.84 -15.64 21.04
N GLY A 322 -6.78 -16.66 20.18
CA GLY A 322 -7.00 -18.05 20.54
C GLY A 322 -8.47 -18.44 20.76
N ARG A 323 -9.41 -17.73 20.15
CA ARG A 323 -10.85 -18.04 20.18
C ARG A 323 -11.23 -18.86 18.96
N LYS A 324 -12.27 -19.71 19.11
CA LYS A 324 -12.99 -20.29 17.98
C LYS A 324 -13.86 -19.21 17.35
N VAL A 325 -13.94 -19.17 16.02
CA VAL A 325 -14.66 -18.10 15.34
C VAL A 325 -15.71 -18.63 14.37
N VAL A 326 -16.88 -18.00 14.40
CA VAL A 326 -17.98 -18.27 13.47
C VAL A 326 -18.31 -16.97 12.74
N GLY A 327 -18.28 -16.98 11.42
CA GLY A 327 -18.52 -15.80 10.60
C GLY A 327 -19.62 -16.01 9.56
N TYR A 328 -20.46 -14.99 9.37
CA TYR A 328 -21.46 -14.92 8.32
C TYR A 328 -21.21 -13.70 7.42
N ASP A 329 -21.28 -13.89 6.13
CA ASP A 329 -21.29 -12.80 5.15
C ASP A 329 -21.99 -13.22 3.87
N LEU A 330 -22.64 -12.28 3.18
CA LEU A 330 -23.27 -12.49 1.88
C LEU A 330 -22.25 -12.47 0.72
N SER A 331 -21.01 -12.09 0.98
CA SER A 331 -19.90 -12.10 0.04
C SER A 331 -18.97 -13.29 0.29
N SER A 332 -18.99 -14.26 -0.64
CA SER A 332 -18.03 -15.38 -0.60
C SER A 332 -16.58 -14.91 -0.70
N GLN A 333 -16.33 -13.81 -1.41
CA GLN A 333 -15.00 -13.22 -1.56
C GLN A 333 -14.46 -12.65 -0.24
N ASN A 334 -15.33 -11.99 0.56
CA ASN A 334 -14.96 -11.54 1.90
C ASN A 334 -14.56 -12.74 2.78
N LEU A 335 -15.38 -13.78 2.81
CA LEU A 335 -15.13 -14.96 3.64
C LEU A 335 -13.86 -15.71 3.23
N GLU A 336 -13.56 -15.82 1.94
CA GLU A 336 -12.33 -16.46 1.48
C GLU A 336 -11.08 -15.69 1.91
N ALA A 337 -11.12 -14.35 1.83
CA ALA A 337 -10.02 -13.53 2.30
C ALA A 337 -9.84 -13.61 3.82
N VAL A 338 -10.94 -13.66 4.58
CA VAL A 338 -10.90 -13.88 6.04
C VAL A 338 -10.32 -15.25 6.36
N ARG A 339 -10.76 -16.30 5.65
CA ARG A 339 -10.23 -17.66 5.80
C ARG A 339 -8.73 -17.71 5.58
N SER A 340 -8.27 -17.19 4.45
CA SER A 340 -6.85 -17.13 4.09
C SER A 340 -6.05 -16.39 5.17
N ALA A 341 -6.52 -15.21 5.60
CA ALA A 341 -5.83 -14.42 6.60
C ALA A 341 -5.77 -15.09 7.98
N CYS A 342 -6.86 -15.72 8.43
CA CYS A 342 -6.87 -16.43 9.70
C CYS A 342 -5.90 -17.62 9.69
N LEU A 343 -5.94 -18.44 8.64
CA LEU A 343 -5.09 -19.64 8.54
C LEU A 343 -3.61 -19.30 8.29
N GLU A 344 -3.33 -18.21 7.57
CA GLU A 344 -1.95 -17.79 7.27
C GLU A 344 -1.27 -17.07 8.44
N HIS A 345 -2.05 -16.29 9.21
CA HIS A 345 -1.49 -15.33 10.17
C HIS A 345 -1.86 -15.60 11.63
N THR A 346 -2.64 -16.64 11.93
CA THR A 346 -2.97 -17.03 13.31
C THR A 346 -2.75 -18.53 13.51
N GLU A 347 -2.81 -18.97 14.77
CA GLU A 347 -2.66 -20.38 15.15
C GLU A 347 -4.01 -21.11 15.21
N ILE A 348 -5.07 -20.55 14.60
CA ILE A 348 -6.40 -21.17 14.65
C ILE A 348 -6.42 -22.48 13.88
N ALA A 349 -6.99 -23.53 14.50
CA ALA A 349 -7.21 -24.78 13.80
C ALA A 349 -8.32 -24.63 12.74
N PRO A 350 -8.18 -25.27 11.54
CA PRO A 350 -9.19 -25.15 10.50
C PRO A 350 -10.62 -25.50 10.94
N GLU A 351 -10.78 -26.43 11.86
CA GLU A 351 -12.06 -26.84 12.45
C GLU A 351 -12.68 -25.82 13.41
N ASP A 352 -11.87 -24.92 13.95
CA ASP A 352 -12.28 -23.84 14.84
C ASP A 352 -12.63 -22.54 14.08
N LEU A 353 -12.46 -22.55 12.74
CA LEU A 353 -12.78 -21.46 11.83
C LEU A 353 -13.97 -21.82 10.94
N VAL A 354 -15.17 -21.45 11.39
CA VAL A 354 -16.41 -21.76 10.68
C VAL A 354 -16.93 -20.51 9.98
N LEU A 355 -17.02 -20.55 8.65
CA LEU A 355 -17.46 -19.42 7.82
C LEU A 355 -18.63 -19.83 6.92
N HIS A 356 -19.73 -19.12 7.03
CA HIS A 356 -20.98 -19.37 6.30
C HIS A 356 -21.24 -18.29 5.26
N HIS A 357 -21.24 -18.66 3.96
CA HIS A 357 -21.71 -17.79 2.88
C HIS A 357 -23.23 -17.78 2.89
N SER A 358 -23.84 -17.07 3.83
CA SER A 358 -25.26 -17.13 4.13
C SER A 358 -25.75 -15.85 4.82
N ASP A 359 -27.07 -15.76 4.99
CA ASP A 359 -27.73 -14.63 5.65
C ASP A 359 -27.56 -14.72 7.17
N GLY A 360 -26.77 -13.80 7.73
CA GLY A 360 -26.52 -13.68 9.16
C GLY A 360 -27.73 -13.17 9.98
N VAL A 361 -28.81 -12.76 9.34
CA VAL A 361 -30.08 -12.46 10.04
C VAL A 361 -30.84 -13.74 10.35
N ALA A 362 -30.94 -14.64 9.37
CA ALA A 362 -31.74 -15.86 9.45
C ALA A 362 -31.07 -16.99 10.25
N LEU A 363 -29.72 -17.10 10.19
CA LEU A 363 -28.89 -18.08 10.92
C LEU A 363 -29.41 -19.53 10.79
N LYS A 364 -29.79 -19.93 9.55
CA LYS A 364 -30.44 -21.22 9.27
C LYS A 364 -29.58 -22.43 9.63
N GLU A 365 -28.27 -22.30 9.53
CA GLU A 365 -27.30 -23.37 9.83
C GLU A 365 -27.33 -23.78 11.30
N TYR A 366 -27.93 -22.97 12.16
CA TYR A 366 -28.05 -23.19 13.60
C TYR A 366 -29.52 -23.18 14.07
N GLU A 367 -30.49 -23.47 13.19
CA GLU A 367 -31.94 -23.39 13.52
C GLU A 367 -32.32 -24.24 14.70
N ASP A 368 -31.73 -25.44 14.83
CA ASP A 368 -32.00 -26.42 15.89
C ASP A 368 -31.04 -26.31 17.08
N GLN A 369 -30.20 -25.27 17.15
CA GLN A 369 -29.19 -25.12 18.20
C GLN A 369 -29.51 -23.93 19.12
N GLU A 370 -29.08 -24.07 20.39
CA GLU A 370 -29.25 -23.04 21.41
C GLU A 370 -27.99 -22.93 22.30
N SER A 371 -27.72 -21.73 22.80
CA SER A 371 -26.72 -21.49 23.84
C SER A 371 -25.32 -22.03 23.52
N ILE A 372 -24.88 -21.82 22.29
CA ILE A 372 -23.59 -22.35 21.77
C ILE A 372 -22.48 -21.32 21.73
N TRP A 373 -22.79 -20.02 21.60
CA TRP A 373 -21.81 -18.94 21.45
C TRP A 373 -21.53 -18.22 22.78
N ASP A 374 -20.27 -17.96 23.06
CA ASP A 374 -19.83 -17.26 24.27
C ASP A 374 -19.90 -15.74 24.10
N LEU A 375 -19.63 -15.23 22.90
CA LEU A 375 -19.70 -13.82 22.56
C LEU A 375 -20.20 -13.65 21.13
N VAL A 376 -21.11 -12.73 20.92
CA VAL A 376 -21.48 -12.24 19.60
C VAL A 376 -21.03 -10.79 19.46
N THR A 377 -20.39 -10.45 18.36
CA THR A 377 -20.02 -9.06 18.06
C THR A 377 -20.26 -8.79 16.57
N PHE A 378 -21.01 -7.77 16.25
CA PHE A 378 -21.30 -7.42 14.85
C PHE A 378 -21.63 -5.93 14.67
N ASP A 379 -21.47 -5.48 13.43
CA ASP A 379 -21.66 -4.11 12.99
C ASP A 379 -22.64 -4.09 11.80
N PRO A 380 -23.94 -3.90 12.06
CA PRO A 380 -24.93 -3.91 10.99
C PRO A 380 -24.71 -2.71 10.04
N PRO A 381 -25.00 -2.85 8.74
CA PRO A 381 -24.89 -1.75 7.79
C PRO A 381 -25.76 -0.56 8.20
N TYR A 382 -25.26 0.65 7.97
CA TYR A 382 -26.00 1.87 8.32
C TYR A 382 -27.20 2.08 7.40
N ILE A 383 -28.40 2.15 7.96
CA ILE A 383 -29.69 2.24 7.25
C ILE A 383 -29.79 3.33 6.18
N LEU A 384 -29.04 4.41 6.26
CA LEU A 384 -29.14 5.55 5.37
C LEU A 384 -27.90 5.78 4.50
N ASN A 385 -26.91 4.91 4.60
CA ASN A 385 -25.76 5.00 3.72
C ASN A 385 -26.18 4.66 2.30
N ALA A 386 -25.83 5.55 1.39
CA ALA A 386 -26.05 5.34 -0.03
C ALA A 386 -25.07 4.31 -0.64
N GLU A 387 -24.19 3.73 0.19
CA GLU A 387 -23.21 2.74 -0.23
C GLU A 387 -23.87 1.37 -0.23
N ASN A 388 -23.91 0.74 -1.38
CA ASN A 388 -24.28 -0.65 -1.48
C ASN A 388 -23.04 -1.47 -1.12
N TYR A 389 -23.10 -2.21 -0.02
CA TYR A 389 -22.03 -3.12 0.40
C TYR A 389 -21.97 -4.39 -0.45
N GLY A 390 -23.05 -4.70 -1.18
CA GLY A 390 -23.16 -5.84 -2.07
C GLY A 390 -24.37 -5.75 -3.01
N GLU A 391 -24.48 -6.69 -3.94
CA GLU A 391 -25.62 -6.81 -4.88
C GLU A 391 -26.71 -7.76 -4.35
N ASP A 392 -26.47 -8.48 -3.24
CA ASP A 392 -27.41 -9.45 -2.69
C ASP A 392 -28.64 -8.73 -2.12
N PRO A 393 -29.86 -9.05 -2.57
CA PRO A 393 -31.07 -8.37 -2.12
C PRO A 393 -31.40 -8.61 -0.63
N ARG A 394 -30.73 -9.58 0.04
CA ARG A 394 -30.87 -9.84 1.47
C ARG A 394 -30.03 -8.87 2.32
N ASP A 395 -29.10 -8.14 1.71
CA ASP A 395 -28.26 -7.18 2.44
C ASP A 395 -29.15 -6.07 3.03
N LEU A 396 -29.00 -5.86 4.35
CA LEU A 396 -29.73 -4.83 5.07
C LEU A 396 -29.48 -3.41 4.54
N CYS A 397 -28.37 -3.18 3.84
CA CYS A 397 -28.08 -1.87 3.20
C CYS A 397 -29.13 -1.46 2.15
N HIS A 398 -29.88 -2.43 1.58
CA HIS A 398 -30.94 -2.16 0.62
C HIS A 398 -32.24 -1.66 1.28
N ILE A 399 -32.39 -1.86 2.57
CA ILE A 399 -33.60 -1.42 3.32
C ILE A 399 -33.50 0.06 3.60
N LYS A 400 -34.44 0.85 3.06
CA LYS A 400 -34.48 2.33 3.20
C LYS A 400 -35.56 2.80 4.16
N VAL A 401 -36.39 1.92 4.67
CA VAL A 401 -37.49 2.22 5.60
C VAL A 401 -37.09 1.73 7.01
N LEU A 402 -37.12 2.64 7.99
CA LEU A 402 -36.66 2.36 9.35
C LEU A 402 -37.40 1.18 10.00
N ASP A 403 -38.74 1.14 9.88
CA ASP A 403 -39.52 0.05 10.49
C ASP A 403 -39.19 -1.32 9.89
N GLN A 404 -38.92 -1.39 8.59
CA GLN A 404 -38.50 -2.62 7.94
C GLN A 404 -37.09 -3.04 8.39
N PHE A 405 -36.19 -2.08 8.52
CA PHE A 405 -34.85 -2.31 9.05
C PHE A 405 -34.91 -2.82 10.51
N ASN A 406 -35.69 -2.14 11.33
CA ASN A 406 -35.88 -2.51 12.74
C ASN A 406 -36.49 -3.91 12.87
N SER A 407 -37.45 -4.28 11.99
CA SER A 407 -38.02 -5.63 11.98
C SER A 407 -37.00 -6.71 11.65
N LYS A 408 -36.10 -6.45 10.70
CA LYS A 408 -35.00 -7.37 10.38
C LYS A 408 -33.95 -7.44 11.47
N LEU A 409 -33.65 -6.32 12.09
CA LEU A 409 -32.74 -6.30 13.24
C LEU A 409 -33.31 -7.03 14.45
N GLU A 410 -34.62 -6.92 14.68
CA GLU A 410 -35.33 -7.71 15.73
C GLU A 410 -35.26 -9.21 15.44
N GLU A 411 -35.51 -9.64 14.18
CA GLU A 411 -35.34 -11.03 13.75
C GLU A 411 -33.93 -11.54 14.03
N CYS A 412 -32.90 -10.75 13.67
CA CYS A 412 -31.51 -11.06 13.95
C CYS A 412 -31.26 -11.22 15.46
N LEU A 413 -31.65 -10.24 16.26
CA LEU A 413 -31.43 -10.26 17.70
C LEU A 413 -32.19 -11.39 18.41
N LEU A 414 -33.37 -11.82 17.94
CA LEU A 414 -34.07 -13.00 18.44
C LEU A 414 -33.27 -14.28 18.17
N ASN A 415 -32.73 -14.46 16.98
CA ASN A 415 -31.87 -15.58 16.64
C ASN A 415 -30.58 -15.58 17.48
N LEU A 416 -29.95 -14.42 17.64
CA LEU A 416 -28.75 -14.27 18.47
C LEU A 416 -29.06 -14.55 19.97
N LYS A 417 -30.19 -14.09 20.48
CA LYS A 417 -30.63 -14.40 21.85
C LYS A 417 -30.76 -15.90 22.09
N ARG A 418 -31.22 -16.65 21.08
CA ARG A 418 -31.32 -18.12 21.19
C ARG A 418 -29.92 -18.76 21.23
N LEU A 419 -29.00 -18.31 20.40
CA LEU A 419 -27.68 -18.93 20.20
C LEU A 419 -26.65 -18.51 21.23
N VAL A 420 -26.72 -17.29 21.79
CA VAL A 420 -25.81 -16.86 22.83
C VAL A 420 -26.11 -17.60 24.15
N LYS A 421 -25.06 -17.95 24.89
CA LYS A 421 -25.18 -18.59 26.21
C LYS A 421 -25.85 -17.66 27.21
N GLN A 422 -26.45 -18.24 28.24
CA GLN A 422 -27.06 -17.48 29.34
C GLN A 422 -25.99 -16.87 30.23
N SER A 423 -26.16 -15.60 30.58
CA SER A 423 -25.29 -14.88 31.50
C SER A 423 -25.73 -15.09 32.98
N SER A 424 -24.78 -15.07 33.90
CA SER A 424 -25.02 -15.22 35.34
C SER A 424 -24.20 -14.20 36.12
N PHE A 425 -24.88 -13.31 36.81
CA PHE A 425 -24.25 -12.40 37.78
C PHE A 425 -23.64 -13.13 38.97
N ALA A 426 -24.28 -14.19 39.41
CA ALA A 426 -23.81 -14.95 40.56
C ALA A 426 -22.47 -15.63 40.27
N GLU A 427 -22.28 -16.12 39.06
CA GLU A 427 -21.07 -16.76 38.62
C GLU A 427 -20.05 -15.75 38.00
N LYS A 428 -20.43 -14.48 37.89
CA LYS A 428 -19.65 -13.45 37.20
C LYS A 428 -19.25 -13.87 35.76
N ARG A 429 -20.19 -14.54 35.10
CA ARG A 429 -20.01 -15.06 33.75
C ARG A 429 -20.98 -14.38 32.80
N PHE A 430 -20.41 -13.62 31.83
CA PHE A 430 -21.19 -12.83 30.90
C PHE A 430 -20.96 -13.31 29.48
N HIS A 431 -22.04 -13.50 28.75
CA HIS A 431 -22.04 -13.92 27.36
C HIS A 431 -22.86 -12.90 26.55
N PRO A 432 -22.26 -11.77 26.17
CA PRO A 432 -23.01 -10.68 25.58
C PRO A 432 -23.17 -10.80 24.06
N ILE A 433 -24.18 -10.09 23.57
CA ILE A 433 -24.25 -9.61 22.19
C ILE A 433 -23.77 -8.16 22.22
N VAL A 434 -22.64 -7.90 21.56
CA VAL A 434 -22.07 -6.55 21.38
C VAL A 434 -22.42 -6.07 19.99
N ILE A 435 -23.27 -5.06 19.90
CA ILE A 435 -23.67 -4.48 18.64
C ILE A 435 -23.15 -3.06 18.52
N LYS A 436 -22.37 -2.79 17.47
CA LYS A 436 -21.86 -1.47 17.15
C LYS A 436 -22.84 -0.74 16.23
N VAL A 437 -23.30 0.40 16.62
CA VAL A 437 -24.22 1.22 15.83
C VAL A 437 -23.80 2.67 15.77
N GLY A 438 -24.17 3.31 14.70
CA GLY A 438 -23.98 4.73 14.50
C GLY A 438 -25.30 5.44 14.27
N SER A 439 -25.42 6.68 14.72
CA SER A 439 -26.58 7.53 14.39
C SER A 439 -26.50 7.99 12.95
N ALA A 440 -27.63 8.08 12.27
CA ALA A 440 -27.75 8.56 10.89
C ALA A 440 -28.66 9.81 10.83
N ARG A 441 -28.44 10.68 9.87
CA ARG A 441 -29.30 11.86 9.64
C ARG A 441 -29.82 11.84 8.21
N ARG A 442 -31.12 11.84 8.07
CA ARG A 442 -31.82 11.97 6.80
C ARG A 442 -32.34 13.39 6.65
N GLY A 443 -32.15 14.05 5.52
CA GLY A 443 -32.34 15.47 5.25
C GLY A 443 -33.56 16.12 5.93
N ASP A 444 -34.72 15.55 5.75
CA ASP A 444 -36.02 16.02 6.26
C ASP A 444 -36.58 15.23 7.47
N SER A 445 -36.02 14.06 7.77
CA SER A 445 -36.54 13.16 8.79
C SER A 445 -35.80 13.26 10.16
N GLY A 446 -34.85 14.22 10.28
CA GLY A 446 -34.13 14.43 11.53
C GLY A 446 -33.02 13.41 11.81
N LEU A 447 -32.68 13.27 13.08
CA LEU A 447 -31.66 12.32 13.56
C LEU A 447 -32.31 10.97 13.85
N ILE A 448 -31.79 9.92 13.27
CA ILE A 448 -32.10 8.53 13.64
C ILE A 448 -30.99 8.06 14.57
N ASP A 449 -31.32 7.87 15.85
CA ASP A 449 -30.41 7.33 16.84
C ASP A 449 -30.56 5.81 16.91
N MET A 450 -29.74 5.09 16.12
CA MET A 450 -29.80 3.64 16.07
C MET A 450 -29.50 2.97 17.40
N ALA A 451 -28.76 3.61 18.30
CA ALA A 451 -28.52 3.07 19.62
C ALA A 451 -29.82 3.00 20.45
N THR A 452 -30.65 4.01 20.34
CA THR A 452 -32.00 4.02 20.98
C THR A 452 -32.92 3.00 20.32
N GLU A 453 -32.93 2.87 18.99
CA GLU A 453 -33.74 1.84 18.31
C GLU A 453 -33.37 0.42 18.74
N VAL A 454 -32.09 0.09 18.78
CA VAL A 454 -31.59 -1.21 19.25
C VAL A 454 -31.97 -1.45 20.71
N GLU A 455 -31.86 -0.46 21.58
CA GLU A 455 -32.22 -0.57 22.98
C GLU A 455 -33.72 -0.88 23.15
N ILE A 456 -34.59 -0.23 22.38
CA ILE A 456 -36.05 -0.48 22.40
C ILE A 456 -36.32 -1.92 21.93
N ILE A 457 -35.70 -2.37 20.83
CA ILE A 457 -35.85 -3.72 20.31
C ILE A 457 -35.38 -4.74 21.35
N ALA A 458 -34.19 -4.56 21.92
CA ALA A 458 -33.59 -5.46 22.89
C ALA A 458 -34.48 -5.64 24.10
N ARG A 459 -35.02 -4.58 24.68
CA ARG A 459 -35.95 -4.63 25.80
C ARG A 459 -37.23 -5.38 25.45
N ARG A 460 -37.80 -5.15 24.29
CA ARG A 460 -39.02 -5.80 23.81
C ARG A 460 -38.86 -7.31 23.69
N ILE A 461 -37.74 -7.80 23.24
CA ILE A 461 -37.43 -9.21 23.09
C ILE A 461 -36.85 -9.84 24.39
N GLY A 462 -36.72 -9.07 25.48
CA GLY A 462 -36.22 -9.54 26.76
C GLY A 462 -34.71 -9.77 26.81
N LEU A 463 -33.92 -8.98 26.09
CA LEU A 463 -32.50 -8.76 26.33
C LEU A 463 -32.32 -7.58 27.29
N VAL A 464 -31.29 -7.65 28.12
CA VAL A 464 -30.97 -6.60 29.09
C VAL A 464 -29.81 -5.80 28.62
N LEU A 465 -29.96 -4.47 28.52
CA LEU A 465 -28.82 -3.57 28.26
C LEU A 465 -27.92 -3.58 29.51
N HIS A 466 -26.75 -4.17 29.37
CA HIS A 466 -25.73 -4.27 30.42
C HIS A 466 -24.82 -3.04 30.43
N ASP A 467 -24.35 -2.62 29.23
CA ASP A 467 -23.48 -1.47 29.12
C ASP A 467 -23.71 -0.71 27.80
N LYS A 468 -23.29 0.57 27.77
CA LYS A 468 -23.34 1.45 26.61
C LYS A 468 -22.01 2.17 26.50
N ILE A 469 -21.20 1.77 25.54
CA ILE A 469 -19.83 2.25 25.38
C ILE A 469 -19.75 3.14 24.16
N ILE A 470 -19.31 4.38 24.36
CA ILE A 470 -19.14 5.37 23.30
C ILE A 470 -17.71 5.31 22.78
N ILE A 471 -17.56 5.07 21.49
CA ILE A 471 -16.28 5.09 20.81
C ILE A 471 -16.12 6.44 20.10
N VAL A 472 -15.13 7.21 20.51
CA VAL A 472 -14.77 8.47 19.83
C VAL A 472 -13.93 8.14 18.61
N LEU A 473 -14.43 8.54 17.44
CA LEU A 473 -13.73 8.33 16.19
C LEU A 473 -12.66 9.42 16.00
N ASP A 474 -11.42 8.98 15.82
CA ASP A 474 -10.32 9.86 15.42
C ASP A 474 -10.27 9.96 13.89
N SER A 475 -11.35 10.42 13.30
CA SER A 475 -11.45 10.51 11.85
C SER A 475 -11.44 11.96 11.37
N GLN A 476 -10.68 12.21 10.30
CA GLN A 476 -10.72 13.47 9.56
C GLN A 476 -12.11 13.75 8.93
N TRP A 477 -13.00 12.76 8.89
CA TRP A 477 -14.37 12.86 8.36
C TRP A 477 -15.18 13.96 9.04
N GLY A 478 -15.00 14.18 10.32
CA GLY A 478 -15.61 15.29 11.03
C GLY A 478 -15.23 16.64 10.44
N MET A 479 -13.96 16.82 10.03
CA MET A 479 -13.47 18.07 9.48
C MET A 479 -14.06 18.40 8.11
N PHE A 480 -14.21 17.41 7.22
CA PHE A 480 -14.78 17.61 5.87
C PHE A 480 -16.26 17.98 5.88
N ASN A 481 -17.01 17.59 6.90
CA ASN A 481 -18.44 17.86 7.04
C ASN A 481 -18.77 19.11 7.87
N VAL A 482 -17.78 19.78 8.45
CA VAL A 482 -18.01 20.94 9.35
C VAL A 482 -18.80 22.03 8.64
N SER A 483 -18.40 22.44 7.44
CA SER A 483 -19.12 23.49 6.69
C SER A 483 -20.57 23.10 6.39
N ARG A 484 -20.81 21.82 6.00
CA ARG A 484 -22.15 21.31 5.75
C ARG A 484 -22.98 21.28 7.03
N CYS A 485 -22.38 20.88 8.14
CA CYS A 485 -23.01 20.84 9.44
C CYS A 485 -23.38 22.24 9.94
N ILE A 486 -22.48 23.22 9.79
CA ILE A 486 -22.74 24.63 10.15
C ILE A 486 -23.89 25.16 9.31
N ASN A 487 -23.86 24.99 7.99
CA ASN A 487 -24.91 25.50 7.10
C ASN A 487 -26.30 24.93 7.40
N ASN A 488 -26.37 23.66 7.83
CA ASN A 488 -27.62 22.98 8.14
C ASN A 488 -27.94 22.98 9.65
N ARG A 489 -27.16 23.68 10.48
CA ARG A 489 -27.37 23.83 11.95
C ARG A 489 -27.50 22.53 12.72
N TYR A 490 -26.62 21.55 12.44
CA TYR A 490 -26.51 20.33 13.22
C TYR A 490 -25.06 20.01 13.62
N THR A 491 -24.88 19.13 14.59
CA THR A 491 -23.55 18.73 15.06
C THR A 491 -22.92 17.67 14.16
N VAL A 492 -21.59 17.70 14.08
CA VAL A 492 -20.82 16.64 13.39
C VAL A 492 -20.82 15.37 14.22
N LYS A 493 -21.10 14.22 13.59
CA LYS A 493 -20.98 12.92 14.24
C LYS A 493 -19.49 12.54 14.38
N VAL A 494 -19.06 12.34 15.61
CA VAL A 494 -17.65 11.97 15.93
C VAL A 494 -17.56 10.72 16.82
N HIS A 495 -18.63 9.96 16.95
CA HIS A 495 -18.65 8.77 17.78
C HIS A 495 -19.56 7.67 17.20
N GLU A 496 -19.28 6.46 17.61
CA GLU A 496 -20.14 5.29 17.48
C GLU A 496 -20.49 4.76 18.87
N THR A 497 -21.56 3.99 18.97
CA THR A 497 -22.04 3.45 20.25
C THR A 497 -22.05 1.94 20.17
N ASN A 498 -21.44 1.29 21.14
CA ASN A 498 -21.56 -0.15 21.35
C ASN A 498 -22.57 -0.42 22.48
N LEU A 499 -23.55 -1.23 22.18
CA LEU A 499 -24.52 -1.71 23.14
C LEU A 499 -24.14 -3.14 23.51
N VAL A 500 -24.01 -3.39 24.81
CA VAL A 500 -23.70 -4.70 25.38
C VAL A 500 -24.99 -5.27 25.92
N LEU A 501 -25.54 -6.27 25.28
CA LEU A 501 -26.83 -6.88 25.58
C LEU A 501 -26.62 -8.26 26.16
N LEU A 502 -27.32 -8.57 27.27
CA LEU A 502 -27.24 -9.86 27.95
C LEU A 502 -28.57 -10.60 27.94
N LYS A 503 -28.48 -11.92 27.84
CA LYS A 503 -29.55 -12.89 28.12
C LYS A 503 -29.35 -13.43 29.53
N TYR A 504 -30.36 -13.32 30.36
CA TYR A 504 -30.43 -13.89 31.69
C TYR A 504 -31.43 -15.03 31.76
#